data_5d528aef2290f02d268b9c0dcfb6ed2d
#
_entry.id   5d528aef2290f02d268b9c0dcfb6ed2d
#
_cell.length_a   1.000
_cell.length_b   1.000
_cell.length_c   1.000
_cell.angle_alpha   90.00
_cell.angle_beta   90.00
_cell.angle_gamma   90.00
#
_symmetry.space_group_name_H-M   'P 1'
#
loop_
_entity.id
_entity.type
_entity.pdbx_description
1 polymer ?
#
loop_
_entity_poly.entity_id
_entity_poly.type
_entity_poly.pdbx_seq_one_letter_code
_entity_poly.pdbx_strand_id
1 'polypeptide(L)'
;MDYVYIKTLAEIKAYLSGAALVAFDFETSPDDAFRGEEKAALDAHKAHIVGVSFSVAEGSAVYLPLAHRAGENAADQDALWQWLTGSFFQNTGIIKIAHNLSFEAMFLYARGTVLQLPCYDTIAAAQLTLKSHTQFRSLSDSGLKTLVPELLGAELPGFEEVTTGRYFDELDPQDAETVRYACADSDYTLRLYQLFNGWFDRYLPKHRFVVEQIESPTAVYCGLMKYNGLPVDRELMTAKQEEAETKLRQLREEIAFMTGDVSIGANAATSAFKKYLYEDLRLPVFKTTAKFQEAMDDEALVLLAEWCGEKRPDLVPLFKLVQQYRKWGKLKSTYIDGYMAHINNSTGRIHPDLFPLATETGRFAA
;
A
#
# COMPACT_ATOMS: atom_id res chain seq x y z
N MET A 1 -6.73 -17.11 -26.36
CA MET A 1 -7.43 -16.61 -25.17
C MET A 1 -8.80 -16.15 -25.62
N ASP A 2 -9.83 -16.56 -24.90
CA ASP A 2 -11.22 -16.20 -25.17
C ASP A 2 -11.64 -15.08 -24.21
N TYR A 3 -11.33 -13.84 -24.59
CA TYR A 3 -11.61 -12.63 -23.81
C TYR A 3 -12.75 -11.88 -24.50
N VAL A 4 -13.85 -11.71 -23.79
CA VAL A 4 -15.10 -11.25 -24.37
C VAL A 4 -15.65 -10.03 -23.60
N TYR A 5 -16.00 -8.99 -24.37
CA TYR A 5 -16.83 -7.92 -23.86
C TYR A 5 -18.27 -8.40 -23.72
N ILE A 6 -18.88 -8.16 -22.53
CA ILE A 6 -20.27 -8.45 -22.25
C ILE A 6 -20.96 -7.22 -21.68
N LYS A 7 -22.27 -7.07 -21.88
CA LYS A 7 -23.00 -5.88 -21.45
C LYS A 7 -24.38 -6.15 -20.84
N THR A 8 -24.76 -7.41 -20.69
CA THR A 8 -26.11 -7.74 -20.18
C THR A 8 -26.06 -8.66 -18.96
N LEU A 9 -27.10 -8.54 -18.13
CA LEU A 9 -27.29 -9.42 -16.98
C LEU A 9 -27.38 -10.92 -17.39
N ALA A 10 -27.94 -11.20 -18.58
CA ALA A 10 -28.05 -12.57 -19.07
C ALA A 10 -26.69 -13.18 -19.40
N GLU A 11 -25.79 -12.42 -20.03
CA GLU A 11 -24.44 -12.86 -20.37
C GLU A 11 -23.61 -13.18 -19.14
N ILE A 12 -23.58 -12.26 -18.14
CA ILE A 12 -22.82 -12.52 -16.92
C ILE A 12 -23.39 -13.69 -16.11
N LYS A 13 -24.72 -13.86 -16.05
CA LYS A 13 -25.34 -15.04 -15.43
C LYS A 13 -24.96 -16.33 -16.11
N ALA A 14 -24.93 -16.33 -17.44
CA ALA A 14 -24.52 -17.49 -18.21
C ALA A 14 -23.05 -17.84 -17.97
N TYR A 15 -22.17 -16.82 -17.97
CA TYR A 15 -20.74 -17.01 -17.77
C TYR A 15 -20.38 -17.53 -16.37
N LEU A 16 -21.02 -17.00 -15.33
CA LEU A 16 -20.77 -17.42 -13.93
C LEU A 16 -21.59 -18.65 -13.51
N SER A 17 -22.42 -19.21 -14.39
CA SER A 17 -23.31 -20.33 -14.06
C SER A 17 -22.51 -21.58 -13.66
N GLY A 18 -22.79 -22.08 -12.45
CA GLY A 18 -22.14 -23.30 -11.92
C GLY A 18 -20.67 -23.12 -11.49
N ALA A 19 -20.13 -21.93 -11.56
CA ALA A 19 -18.76 -21.66 -11.11
C ALA A 19 -18.64 -21.74 -9.58
N ALA A 20 -17.77 -22.59 -9.09
CA ALA A 20 -17.47 -22.72 -7.65
C ALA A 20 -16.32 -21.76 -7.22
N LEU A 21 -15.52 -21.30 -8.16
CA LEU A 21 -14.45 -20.33 -7.95
C LEU A 21 -14.39 -19.36 -9.14
N VAL A 22 -14.14 -18.11 -8.85
CA VAL A 22 -14.12 -17.02 -9.86
C VAL A 22 -13.05 -16.02 -9.47
N ALA A 23 -12.11 -15.74 -10.38
CA ALA A 23 -11.24 -14.61 -10.24
C ALA A 23 -11.93 -13.36 -10.81
N PHE A 24 -11.71 -12.22 -10.17
CA PHE A 24 -12.26 -10.93 -10.61
C PHE A 24 -11.29 -9.80 -10.33
N ASP A 25 -11.41 -8.72 -11.09
CA ASP A 25 -10.59 -7.54 -10.98
C ASP A 25 -11.40 -6.29 -11.37
N PHE A 26 -11.19 -5.18 -10.66
CA PHE A 26 -11.83 -3.91 -10.94
C PHE A 26 -10.91 -2.96 -11.70
N GLU A 27 -11.44 -2.39 -12.77
CA GLU A 27 -10.86 -1.21 -13.39
C GLU A 27 -11.48 0.04 -12.77
N THR A 28 -10.64 1.03 -12.45
CA THR A 28 -11.06 2.24 -11.75
C THR A 28 -10.54 3.50 -12.43
N SER A 29 -11.25 4.61 -12.25
CA SER A 29 -10.83 5.95 -12.70
C SER A 29 -11.19 7.01 -11.69
N PRO A 30 -10.39 8.10 -11.61
CA PRO A 30 -10.71 9.22 -10.74
C PRO A 30 -12.04 9.89 -11.12
N ASP A 31 -12.80 10.31 -10.14
CA ASP A 31 -13.90 11.23 -10.32
C ASP A 31 -13.40 12.58 -10.85
N ASP A 32 -14.25 13.37 -11.51
CA ASP A 32 -13.86 14.61 -12.17
C ASP A 32 -13.11 15.59 -11.25
N ALA A 33 -13.51 15.67 -10.00
CA ALA A 33 -12.91 16.56 -9.01
C ALA A 33 -11.46 16.18 -8.64
N PHE A 34 -11.03 14.95 -8.93
CA PHE A 34 -9.73 14.41 -8.51
C PHE A 34 -8.82 14.02 -9.69
N ARG A 35 -9.24 14.33 -10.93
CA ARG A 35 -8.40 14.11 -12.11
C ARG A 35 -7.16 14.99 -12.02
N GLY A 36 -5.99 14.38 -12.25
CA GLY A 36 -4.70 15.02 -12.07
C GLY A 36 -4.08 14.85 -10.67
N GLU A 37 -4.80 14.36 -9.67
CA GLU A 37 -4.19 13.94 -8.42
C GLU A 37 -3.49 12.59 -8.59
N GLU A 38 -2.26 12.50 -8.09
CA GLU A 38 -1.49 11.25 -8.12
C GLU A 38 -2.23 10.16 -7.34
N LYS A 39 -2.36 8.95 -7.95
CA LYS A 39 -3.02 7.77 -7.36
C LYS A 39 -4.49 7.94 -6.98
N ALA A 40 -5.17 8.99 -7.44
CA ALA A 40 -6.59 9.18 -7.15
C ALA A 40 -7.44 7.97 -7.58
N ALA A 41 -7.10 7.31 -8.71
CA ALA A 41 -7.77 6.09 -9.17
C ALA A 41 -7.71 4.92 -8.16
N LEU A 42 -6.78 4.95 -7.21
CA LEU A 42 -6.58 3.91 -6.20
C LEU A 42 -7.27 4.23 -4.86
N ASP A 43 -8.00 5.34 -4.78
CA ASP A 43 -8.70 5.81 -3.58
C ASP A 43 -10.22 5.80 -3.82
N ALA A 44 -10.93 4.90 -3.17
CA ALA A 44 -12.39 4.77 -3.32
C ALA A 44 -13.21 5.97 -2.82
N HIS A 45 -12.59 6.98 -2.20
CA HIS A 45 -13.19 8.28 -1.91
C HIS A 45 -13.01 9.31 -3.03
N LYS A 46 -12.20 8.97 -4.05
CA LYS A 46 -11.82 9.85 -5.15
C LYS A 46 -12.07 9.24 -6.52
N ALA A 47 -12.44 7.97 -6.56
CA ALA A 47 -12.57 7.19 -7.78
C ALA A 47 -13.81 6.31 -7.76
N HIS A 48 -14.20 5.88 -8.95
CA HIS A 48 -15.29 4.94 -9.17
C HIS A 48 -14.82 3.71 -9.94
N ILE A 49 -15.61 2.63 -9.84
CA ILE A 49 -15.41 1.41 -10.63
C ILE A 49 -15.87 1.70 -12.07
N VAL A 50 -14.97 1.56 -13.02
CA VAL A 50 -15.23 1.73 -14.46
C VAL A 50 -15.76 0.43 -15.08
N GLY A 51 -15.27 -0.70 -14.62
CA GLY A 51 -15.70 -2.01 -15.08
C GLY A 51 -15.17 -3.12 -14.18
N VAL A 52 -15.59 -4.34 -14.47
CA VAL A 52 -15.14 -5.53 -13.76
C VAL A 52 -14.88 -6.66 -14.75
N SER A 53 -13.75 -7.33 -14.60
CA SER A 53 -13.45 -8.56 -15.31
C SER A 53 -13.68 -9.78 -14.43
N PHE A 54 -14.04 -10.91 -15.07
CA PHE A 54 -14.24 -12.19 -14.41
C PHE A 54 -13.58 -13.30 -15.21
N SER A 55 -12.95 -14.25 -14.51
CA SER A 55 -12.40 -15.46 -15.09
C SER A 55 -12.81 -16.70 -14.29
N VAL A 56 -13.32 -17.72 -14.97
CA VAL A 56 -13.74 -19.01 -14.37
C VAL A 56 -12.89 -20.19 -14.86
N ALA A 57 -12.09 -19.98 -15.90
CA ALA A 57 -11.19 -20.99 -16.47
C ALA A 57 -9.99 -20.31 -17.12
N GLU A 58 -8.85 -21.00 -17.10
CA GLU A 58 -7.62 -20.53 -17.75
C GLU A 58 -7.86 -20.20 -19.24
N GLY A 59 -7.44 -19.00 -19.67
CA GLY A 59 -7.58 -18.52 -21.02
C GLY A 59 -8.97 -18.01 -21.38
N SER A 60 -9.90 -17.95 -20.41
CA SER A 60 -11.25 -17.43 -20.59
C SER A 60 -11.54 -16.34 -19.57
N ALA A 61 -11.95 -15.18 -20.03
CA ALA A 61 -12.41 -14.09 -19.19
C ALA A 61 -13.44 -13.21 -19.90
N VAL A 62 -14.26 -12.52 -19.11
CA VAL A 62 -15.21 -11.54 -19.63
C VAL A 62 -14.98 -10.19 -18.97
N TYR A 63 -15.16 -9.12 -19.76
CA TYR A 63 -15.14 -7.75 -19.26
C TYR A 63 -16.54 -7.14 -19.31
N LEU A 64 -17.00 -6.62 -18.18
CA LEU A 64 -18.29 -5.98 -17.99
C LEU A 64 -18.07 -4.48 -17.69
N PRO A 65 -18.23 -3.58 -18.67
CA PRO A 65 -18.05 -2.15 -18.48
C PRO A 65 -19.25 -1.54 -17.75
N LEU A 66 -18.98 -0.61 -16.83
CA LEU A 66 -19.97 0.03 -15.99
C LEU A 66 -20.01 1.55 -16.15
N ALA A 67 -18.86 2.21 -16.32
CA ALA A 67 -18.77 3.66 -16.28
C ALA A 67 -17.72 4.23 -17.23
N HIS A 68 -17.58 3.65 -18.43
CA HIS A 68 -16.78 4.27 -19.48
C HIS A 68 -17.46 5.53 -20.04
N ARG A 69 -16.67 6.51 -20.39
CA ARG A 69 -17.13 7.75 -21.07
C ARG A 69 -17.27 7.59 -22.57
N ALA A 70 -16.51 6.64 -23.14
CA ALA A 70 -16.58 6.27 -24.54
C ALA A 70 -17.23 4.89 -24.70
N GLY A 71 -17.78 4.61 -25.86
CA GLY A 71 -18.38 3.30 -26.17
C GLY A 71 -19.65 3.01 -25.41
N GLU A 72 -19.99 1.73 -25.28
CA GLU A 72 -21.26 1.25 -24.72
C GLU A 72 -21.02 0.52 -23.39
N ASN A 73 -21.60 1.04 -22.31
CA ASN A 73 -21.60 0.40 -21.00
C ASN A 73 -22.70 -0.66 -20.88
N ALA A 74 -22.62 -1.45 -19.82
CA ALA A 74 -23.64 -2.46 -19.52
C ALA A 74 -25.03 -1.82 -19.35
N ALA A 75 -26.03 -2.52 -19.92
CA ALA A 75 -27.43 -2.14 -19.78
C ALA A 75 -27.94 -2.50 -18.37
N ASP A 76 -28.93 -1.73 -17.88
CA ASP A 76 -29.61 -1.96 -16.59
C ASP A 76 -28.61 -2.19 -15.43
N GLN A 77 -27.75 -1.21 -15.23
CA GLN A 77 -26.65 -1.31 -14.25
C GLN A 77 -27.14 -1.58 -12.83
N ASP A 78 -28.30 -1.05 -12.44
CA ASP A 78 -28.85 -1.26 -11.09
C ASP A 78 -29.24 -2.72 -10.87
N ALA A 79 -29.98 -3.35 -11.80
CA ALA A 79 -30.33 -4.76 -11.70
C ALA A 79 -29.08 -5.66 -11.79
N LEU A 80 -28.11 -5.29 -12.62
CA LEU A 80 -26.85 -5.98 -12.76
C LEU A 80 -26.04 -5.94 -11.47
N TRP A 81 -25.88 -4.73 -10.90
CA TRP A 81 -25.14 -4.57 -9.65
C TRP A 81 -25.82 -5.25 -8.47
N GLN A 82 -27.14 -5.16 -8.39
CA GLN A 82 -27.91 -5.88 -7.36
C GLN A 82 -27.70 -7.40 -7.47
N TRP A 83 -27.69 -7.95 -8.69
CA TRP A 83 -27.45 -9.37 -8.90
C TRP A 83 -26.00 -9.74 -8.54
N LEU A 84 -25.00 -8.98 -8.99
CA LEU A 84 -23.59 -9.21 -8.65
C LEU A 84 -23.39 -9.17 -7.14
N THR A 85 -23.98 -8.21 -6.45
CA THR A 85 -23.90 -8.11 -4.99
C THR A 85 -24.42 -9.37 -4.32
N GLY A 86 -25.65 -9.78 -4.59
CA GLY A 86 -26.26 -10.92 -3.89
C GLY A 86 -25.80 -12.28 -4.40
N SER A 87 -25.61 -12.44 -5.71
CA SER A 87 -25.33 -13.75 -6.32
C SER A 87 -23.85 -14.06 -6.51
N PHE A 88 -22.98 -13.05 -6.42
CA PHE A 88 -21.54 -13.24 -6.53
C PHE A 88 -20.79 -12.74 -5.29
N PHE A 89 -20.74 -11.42 -5.04
CA PHE A 89 -19.88 -10.86 -3.98
C PHE A 89 -20.28 -11.32 -2.58
N GLN A 90 -21.56 -11.51 -2.31
CA GLN A 90 -22.08 -12.01 -1.03
C GLN A 90 -22.39 -13.51 -1.03
N ASN A 91 -22.16 -14.21 -2.12
CA ASN A 91 -22.41 -15.66 -2.21
C ASN A 91 -21.32 -16.46 -1.49
N THR A 92 -21.69 -17.13 -0.42
CA THR A 92 -20.77 -17.98 0.37
C THR A 92 -20.45 -19.31 -0.27
N GLY A 93 -21.10 -19.67 -1.36
CA GLY A 93 -20.85 -20.90 -2.14
C GLY A 93 -19.80 -20.73 -3.24
N ILE A 94 -19.30 -19.50 -3.48
CA ILE A 94 -18.30 -19.19 -4.50
C ILE A 94 -17.03 -18.68 -3.82
N ILE A 95 -15.87 -19.22 -4.19
CA ILE A 95 -14.57 -18.65 -3.81
C ILE A 95 -14.28 -17.48 -4.74
N LYS A 96 -14.19 -16.26 -4.19
CA LYS A 96 -13.82 -15.05 -4.91
C LYS A 96 -12.31 -14.87 -4.82
N ILE A 97 -11.64 -14.80 -5.96
CA ILE A 97 -10.20 -14.71 -6.08
C ILE A 97 -9.85 -13.33 -6.63
N ALA A 98 -8.94 -12.61 -5.99
CA ALA A 98 -8.42 -11.35 -6.51
C ALA A 98 -6.90 -11.25 -6.29
N HIS A 99 -6.28 -10.29 -6.94
CA HIS A 99 -4.88 -9.95 -6.73
C HIS A 99 -4.82 -8.58 -6.06
N ASN A 100 -4.55 -8.53 -4.75
CA ASN A 100 -4.73 -7.39 -3.84
C ASN A 100 -6.20 -7.21 -3.40
N LEU A 101 -6.76 -8.27 -2.85
CA LEU A 101 -8.15 -8.34 -2.43
C LEU A 101 -8.62 -7.16 -1.55
N SER A 102 -7.69 -6.48 -0.85
CA SER A 102 -8.01 -5.30 -0.07
C SER A 102 -8.49 -4.12 -0.92
N PHE A 103 -8.00 -4.02 -2.15
CA PHE A 103 -8.42 -3.00 -3.12
C PHE A 103 -9.88 -3.23 -3.55
N GLU A 104 -10.21 -4.43 -3.99
CA GLU A 104 -11.55 -4.79 -4.40
C GLU A 104 -12.55 -4.66 -3.26
N ALA A 105 -12.18 -5.12 -2.05
CA ALA A 105 -13.00 -5.00 -0.87
C ALA A 105 -13.29 -3.54 -0.49
N MET A 106 -12.32 -2.66 -0.64
CA MET A 106 -12.48 -1.22 -0.41
C MET A 106 -13.49 -0.58 -1.37
N PHE A 107 -13.37 -0.85 -2.68
CA PHE A 107 -14.28 -0.32 -3.69
C PHE A 107 -15.69 -0.91 -3.58
N LEU A 108 -15.82 -2.20 -3.26
CA LEU A 108 -17.12 -2.80 -2.94
C LEU A 108 -17.77 -2.13 -1.73
N TYR A 109 -17.00 -1.90 -0.68
CA TYR A 109 -17.50 -1.26 0.53
C TYR A 109 -17.95 0.18 0.28
N ALA A 110 -17.24 0.93 -0.56
CA ALA A 110 -17.66 2.26 -1.02
C ALA A 110 -19.03 2.25 -1.72
N ARG A 111 -19.37 1.13 -2.38
CA ARG A 111 -20.70 0.91 -3.00
C ARG A 111 -21.73 0.24 -2.07
N GLY A 112 -21.45 0.16 -0.77
CA GLY A 112 -22.35 -0.43 0.22
C GLY A 112 -22.36 -1.97 0.22
N THR A 113 -21.39 -2.63 -0.43
CA THR A 113 -21.31 -4.08 -0.52
C THR A 113 -20.13 -4.57 0.30
N VAL A 114 -20.37 -5.47 1.26
CA VAL A 114 -19.31 -6.16 1.99
C VAL A 114 -19.03 -7.49 1.32
N LEU A 115 -17.79 -7.69 0.88
CA LEU A 115 -17.35 -8.94 0.26
C LEU A 115 -17.42 -10.07 1.29
N GLN A 116 -18.18 -11.14 0.99
CA GLN A 116 -18.36 -12.29 1.88
C GLN A 116 -17.33 -13.40 1.58
N LEU A 117 -16.89 -14.06 2.62
CA LEU A 117 -16.03 -15.24 2.50
C LEU A 117 -16.81 -16.43 1.90
N PRO A 118 -16.13 -17.40 1.24
CA PRO A 118 -14.68 -17.52 1.11
C PRO A 118 -14.10 -16.61 0.03
N CYS A 119 -12.90 -16.10 0.33
CA CYS A 119 -12.10 -15.29 -0.60
C CYS A 119 -10.66 -15.81 -0.64
N TYR A 120 -9.92 -15.45 -1.69
CA TYR A 120 -8.52 -15.81 -1.83
C TYR A 120 -7.73 -14.63 -2.42
N ASP A 121 -6.67 -14.23 -1.73
CA ASP A 121 -5.75 -13.18 -2.18
C ASP A 121 -4.46 -13.81 -2.74
N THR A 122 -4.23 -13.63 -4.03
CA THR A 122 -3.02 -14.16 -4.67
C THR A 122 -1.76 -13.38 -4.28
N ILE A 123 -1.86 -12.12 -3.83
CA ILE A 123 -0.72 -11.40 -3.23
C ILE A 123 -0.29 -12.07 -1.92
N ALA A 124 -1.22 -12.43 -1.05
CA ALA A 124 -0.90 -13.11 0.20
C ALA A 124 -0.24 -14.47 -0.06
N ALA A 125 -0.76 -15.22 -1.03
CA ALA A 125 -0.15 -16.49 -1.45
C ALA A 125 1.28 -16.30 -1.99
N ALA A 126 1.50 -15.29 -2.84
CA ALA A 126 2.81 -14.97 -3.37
C ALA A 126 3.79 -14.57 -2.27
N GLN A 127 3.41 -13.66 -1.38
CA GLN A 127 4.28 -13.18 -0.30
C GLN A 127 4.69 -14.30 0.65
N LEU A 128 3.78 -15.19 1.03
CA LEU A 128 4.09 -16.36 1.85
C LEU A 128 5.02 -17.34 1.14
N THR A 129 4.78 -17.59 -0.15
CA THR A 129 5.61 -18.50 -0.95
C THR A 129 7.01 -17.94 -1.16
N LEU A 130 7.12 -16.67 -1.56
CA LEU A 130 8.40 -16.01 -1.84
C LEU A 130 9.28 -15.89 -0.59
N LYS A 131 8.68 -15.57 0.57
CA LYS A 131 9.42 -15.53 1.85
C LYS A 131 9.90 -16.89 2.31
N SER A 132 9.17 -17.96 1.98
CA SER A 132 9.46 -19.32 2.41
C SER A 132 10.42 -20.06 1.48
N HIS A 133 10.62 -19.59 0.25
CA HIS A 133 11.36 -20.30 -0.79
C HIS A 133 12.61 -19.51 -1.23
N THR A 134 13.79 -20.10 -1.04
CA THR A 134 15.08 -19.43 -1.35
C THR A 134 15.23 -19.05 -2.82
N GLN A 135 14.60 -19.77 -3.73
CA GLN A 135 14.66 -19.52 -5.18
C GLN A 135 13.98 -18.21 -5.57
N PHE A 136 12.95 -17.78 -4.83
CA PHE A 136 12.17 -16.59 -5.15
C PHE A 136 12.44 -15.39 -4.24
N ARG A 137 13.40 -15.48 -3.32
CA ARG A 137 13.79 -14.37 -2.44
C ARG A 137 14.26 -13.11 -3.16
N SER A 138 14.62 -13.23 -4.44
CA SER A 138 15.01 -12.08 -5.27
C SER A 138 13.81 -11.31 -5.85
N LEU A 139 12.60 -11.87 -5.83
CA LEU A 139 11.40 -11.13 -6.26
C LEU A 139 11.05 -10.10 -5.18
N SER A 140 11.39 -8.86 -5.44
CA SER A 140 11.16 -7.73 -4.52
C SER A 140 9.74 -7.22 -4.55
N ASP A 141 8.95 -7.63 -5.54
CA ASP A 141 7.58 -7.18 -5.79
C ASP A 141 6.66 -8.38 -6.00
N SER A 142 5.52 -8.37 -5.33
CA SER A 142 4.46 -9.36 -5.46
C SER A 142 3.30 -8.89 -6.37
N GLY A 143 3.49 -7.83 -7.13
CA GLY A 143 2.50 -7.33 -8.09
C GLY A 143 2.31 -8.27 -9.29
N LEU A 144 1.09 -8.25 -9.86
CA LEU A 144 0.70 -9.14 -10.95
C LEU A 144 1.65 -9.05 -12.16
N LYS A 145 2.02 -7.83 -12.54
CA LYS A 145 2.92 -7.53 -13.68
C LYS A 145 4.36 -8.03 -13.45
N THR A 146 4.75 -8.33 -12.21
CA THR A 146 6.03 -8.96 -11.88
C THR A 146 5.89 -10.48 -11.80
N LEU A 147 4.86 -10.98 -11.14
CA LEU A 147 4.69 -12.41 -10.90
C LEU A 147 4.39 -13.20 -12.17
N VAL A 148 3.58 -12.64 -13.08
CA VAL A 148 3.15 -13.37 -14.29
C VAL A 148 4.32 -13.68 -15.21
N PRO A 149 5.21 -12.76 -15.59
CA PRO A 149 6.40 -13.09 -16.37
C PRO A 149 7.31 -14.10 -15.67
N GLU A 150 7.56 -13.92 -14.38
CA GLU A 150 8.52 -14.74 -13.63
C GLU A 150 8.01 -16.17 -13.36
N LEU A 151 6.72 -16.32 -13.06
CA LEU A 151 6.16 -17.59 -12.62
C LEU A 151 5.41 -18.34 -13.72
N LEU A 152 4.82 -17.62 -14.66
CA LEU A 152 3.97 -18.19 -15.73
C LEU A 152 4.60 -18.03 -17.12
N GLY A 153 5.70 -17.28 -17.26
CA GLY A 153 6.39 -17.07 -18.54
C GLY A 153 5.55 -16.33 -19.57
N ALA A 154 4.60 -15.50 -19.15
CA ALA A 154 3.71 -14.73 -20.00
C ALA A 154 3.91 -13.22 -19.80
N GLU A 155 3.57 -12.42 -20.78
CA GLU A 155 3.62 -10.97 -20.69
C GLU A 155 2.21 -10.40 -20.53
N LEU A 156 2.04 -9.46 -19.61
CA LEU A 156 0.83 -8.69 -19.42
C LEU A 156 0.99 -7.29 -20.03
N PRO A 157 -0.04 -6.77 -20.71
CA PRO A 157 -0.01 -5.39 -21.20
C PRO A 157 0.17 -4.41 -20.03
N GLY A 158 1.02 -3.40 -20.23
CA GLY A 158 1.22 -2.33 -19.27
C GLY A 158 0.05 -1.33 -19.25
N PHE A 159 -0.28 -0.76 -18.08
CA PHE A 159 -1.32 0.27 -17.97
C PHE A 159 -1.06 1.46 -18.91
N GLU A 160 0.14 2.02 -18.87
CA GLU A 160 0.54 3.16 -19.72
C GLU A 160 0.52 2.82 -21.21
N GLU A 161 0.79 1.57 -21.56
CA GLU A 161 0.75 1.09 -22.95
C GLU A 161 -0.67 1.12 -23.51
N VAL A 162 -1.64 0.66 -22.72
CA VAL A 162 -3.05 0.59 -23.13
C VAL A 162 -3.73 1.94 -23.01
N THR A 163 -3.50 2.69 -21.95
CA THR A 163 -4.15 3.98 -21.72
C THR A 163 -3.54 5.11 -22.54
N THR A 164 -2.24 5.03 -22.87
CA THR A 164 -1.51 6.09 -23.61
C THR A 164 -1.68 7.49 -22.97
N GLY A 165 -1.65 7.55 -21.63
CA GLY A 165 -1.79 8.78 -20.87
C GLY A 165 -3.23 9.24 -20.63
N ARG A 166 -4.23 8.46 -21.05
CA ARG A 166 -5.64 8.69 -20.73
C ARG A 166 -6.03 7.99 -19.43
N TYR A 167 -7.15 8.34 -18.85
CA TYR A 167 -7.77 7.55 -17.80
C TYR A 167 -8.48 6.33 -18.38
N PHE A 168 -8.64 5.29 -17.57
CA PHE A 168 -9.24 4.03 -18.04
C PHE A 168 -10.69 4.21 -18.53
N ASP A 169 -11.47 5.07 -17.88
CA ASP A 169 -12.84 5.40 -18.29
C ASP A 169 -12.94 6.14 -19.64
N GLU A 170 -11.85 6.68 -20.16
CA GLU A 170 -11.79 7.34 -21.48
C GLU A 170 -11.50 6.35 -22.63
N LEU A 171 -11.21 5.09 -22.31
CA LEU A 171 -11.03 4.04 -23.30
C LEU A 171 -12.39 3.53 -23.79
N ASP A 172 -12.43 3.08 -25.05
CA ASP A 172 -13.60 2.37 -25.55
C ASP A 172 -13.61 0.95 -24.96
N PRO A 173 -14.66 0.57 -24.20
CA PRO A 173 -14.74 -0.77 -23.61
C PRO A 173 -14.89 -1.90 -24.64
N GLN A 174 -15.22 -1.60 -25.87
CA GLN A 174 -15.33 -2.58 -26.98
C GLN A 174 -14.02 -2.76 -27.74
N ASP A 175 -13.05 -1.87 -27.51
CA ASP A 175 -11.73 -2.01 -28.13
C ASP A 175 -11.02 -3.28 -27.62
N ALA A 176 -10.46 -4.04 -28.58
CA ALA A 176 -9.83 -5.33 -28.28
C ALA A 176 -8.69 -5.23 -27.26
N GLU A 177 -7.91 -4.14 -27.28
CA GLU A 177 -6.81 -3.95 -26.31
C GLU A 177 -7.34 -3.59 -24.91
N THR A 178 -8.43 -2.81 -24.83
CA THR A 178 -9.09 -2.52 -23.54
C THR A 178 -9.64 -3.80 -22.91
N VAL A 179 -10.36 -4.61 -23.69
CA VAL A 179 -10.90 -5.91 -23.24
C VAL A 179 -9.76 -6.86 -22.85
N ARG A 180 -8.71 -6.91 -23.66
CA ARG A 180 -7.55 -7.75 -23.40
C ARG A 180 -6.85 -7.38 -22.11
N TYR A 181 -6.68 -6.08 -21.85
CA TYR A 181 -6.06 -5.58 -20.62
C TYR A 181 -6.86 -6.01 -19.40
N ALA A 182 -8.14 -5.63 -19.33
CA ALA A 182 -9.00 -5.93 -18.17
C ALA A 182 -9.17 -7.43 -17.93
N CYS A 183 -9.40 -8.22 -19.01
CA CYS A 183 -9.56 -9.66 -18.89
C CYS A 183 -8.27 -10.40 -18.50
N ALA A 184 -7.11 -9.89 -18.91
CA ALA A 184 -5.84 -10.52 -18.58
C ALA A 184 -5.59 -10.51 -17.07
N ASP A 185 -5.93 -9.43 -16.37
CA ASP A 185 -5.68 -9.32 -14.93
C ASP A 185 -6.50 -10.36 -14.14
N SER A 186 -7.77 -10.61 -14.48
CA SER A 186 -8.56 -11.69 -13.85
C SER A 186 -8.14 -13.10 -14.27
N ASP A 187 -7.80 -13.35 -15.56
CA ASP A 187 -7.35 -14.66 -16.03
C ASP A 187 -6.01 -15.06 -15.38
N TYR A 188 -5.03 -14.17 -15.37
CA TYR A 188 -3.74 -14.47 -14.75
C TYR A 188 -3.81 -14.53 -13.23
N THR A 189 -4.72 -13.82 -12.59
CA THR A 189 -5.04 -14.00 -11.17
C THR A 189 -5.56 -15.41 -10.89
N LEU A 190 -6.44 -15.95 -11.75
CA LEU A 190 -6.88 -17.33 -11.65
C LEU A 190 -5.75 -18.36 -11.82
N ARG A 191 -4.87 -18.13 -12.79
CA ARG A 191 -3.70 -19.02 -13.03
C ARG A 191 -2.72 -18.97 -11.87
N LEU A 192 -2.47 -17.80 -11.27
CA LEU A 192 -1.65 -17.71 -10.05
C LEU A 192 -2.30 -18.46 -8.88
N TYR A 193 -3.62 -18.37 -8.69
CA TYR A 193 -4.35 -19.17 -7.72
C TYR A 193 -4.08 -20.67 -7.93
N GLN A 194 -4.21 -21.16 -9.15
CA GLN A 194 -3.99 -22.58 -9.49
C GLN A 194 -2.53 -22.99 -9.21
N LEU A 195 -1.57 -22.16 -9.60
CA LEU A 195 -0.15 -22.40 -9.37
C LEU A 195 0.18 -22.50 -7.87
N PHE A 196 -0.23 -21.50 -7.09
CA PHE A 196 0.06 -21.46 -5.64
C PHE A 196 -0.63 -22.62 -4.91
N ASN A 197 -1.88 -22.94 -5.24
CA ASN A 197 -2.55 -24.07 -4.63
C ASN A 197 -1.90 -25.40 -4.99
N GLY A 198 -1.42 -25.56 -6.22
CA GLY A 198 -0.62 -26.71 -6.62
C GLY A 198 0.69 -26.85 -5.83
N TRP A 199 1.35 -25.72 -5.54
CA TRP A 199 2.55 -25.72 -4.69
C TRP A 199 2.20 -26.00 -3.22
N PHE A 200 1.12 -25.45 -2.70
CA PHE A 200 0.67 -25.71 -1.33
C PHE A 200 0.34 -27.17 -1.12
N ASP A 201 -0.38 -27.81 -2.04
CA ASP A 201 -0.71 -29.23 -1.96
C ASP A 201 0.55 -30.11 -1.95
N ARG A 202 1.53 -29.74 -2.74
CA ARG A 202 2.72 -30.59 -2.94
C ARG A 202 3.83 -30.33 -1.94
N TYR A 203 4.05 -29.07 -1.56
CA TYR A 203 5.25 -28.66 -0.82
C TYR A 203 4.97 -27.92 0.48
N LEU A 204 3.87 -27.17 0.57
CA LEU A 204 3.60 -26.21 1.63
C LEU A 204 2.15 -26.28 2.15
N PRO A 205 1.66 -27.46 2.60
CA PRO A 205 0.22 -27.65 2.90
C PRO A 205 -0.31 -26.72 4.00
N LYS A 206 0.53 -26.28 4.93
CA LYS A 206 0.13 -25.33 5.98
C LYS A 206 -0.13 -23.92 5.45
N HIS A 207 0.50 -23.54 4.34
CA HIS A 207 0.35 -22.21 3.75
C HIS A 207 -1.05 -22.01 3.18
N ARG A 208 -1.68 -23.08 2.63
CA ARG A 208 -3.06 -23.03 2.17
C ARG A 208 -3.98 -22.53 3.29
N PHE A 209 -3.90 -23.15 4.47
CA PHE A 209 -4.72 -22.74 5.62
C PHE A 209 -4.47 -21.28 5.99
N VAL A 210 -3.21 -20.83 6.00
CA VAL A 210 -2.86 -19.45 6.33
C VAL A 210 -3.47 -18.49 5.30
N VAL A 211 -3.32 -18.76 3.99
CA VAL A 211 -3.89 -17.91 2.94
C VAL A 211 -5.41 -17.86 3.01
N GLU A 212 -6.07 -19.00 3.09
CA GLU A 212 -7.52 -19.08 2.99
C GLU A 212 -8.24 -18.65 4.27
N GLN A 213 -7.68 -18.96 5.45
CA GLN A 213 -8.37 -18.76 6.73
C GLN A 213 -7.88 -17.55 7.52
N ILE A 214 -6.72 -17.00 7.18
CA ILE A 214 -6.13 -15.86 7.90
C ILE A 214 -5.92 -14.67 6.97
N GLU A 215 -5.07 -14.80 5.95
CA GLU A 215 -4.59 -13.65 5.19
C GLU A 215 -5.65 -13.08 4.22
N SER A 216 -6.37 -13.93 3.49
CA SER A 216 -7.42 -13.46 2.58
C SER A 216 -8.59 -12.81 3.33
N PRO A 217 -9.12 -13.37 4.43
CA PRO A 217 -10.05 -12.66 5.29
C PRO A 217 -9.49 -11.34 5.82
N THR A 218 -8.21 -11.35 6.24
CA THR A 218 -7.53 -10.14 6.73
C THR A 218 -7.45 -9.06 5.66
N ALA A 219 -7.15 -9.41 4.40
CA ALA A 219 -7.10 -8.47 3.28
C ALA A 219 -8.47 -7.78 3.06
N VAL A 220 -9.58 -8.52 3.15
CA VAL A 220 -10.94 -7.92 3.10
C VAL A 220 -11.11 -6.85 4.18
N TYR A 221 -10.74 -7.18 5.43
CA TYR A 221 -10.84 -6.21 6.53
C TYR A 221 -9.89 -5.03 6.37
N CYS A 222 -8.68 -5.24 5.82
CA CYS A 222 -7.77 -4.15 5.50
C CYS A 222 -8.39 -3.15 4.51
N GLY A 223 -9.10 -3.62 3.49
CA GLY A 223 -9.84 -2.78 2.56
C GLY A 223 -10.90 -1.93 3.28
N LEU A 224 -11.70 -2.54 4.16
CA LEU A 224 -12.70 -1.84 4.96
C LEU A 224 -12.07 -0.82 5.93
N MET A 225 -10.98 -1.19 6.58
CA MET A 225 -10.23 -0.30 7.49
C MET A 225 -9.63 0.88 6.73
N LYS A 226 -9.05 0.65 5.54
CA LYS A 226 -8.54 1.70 4.67
C LYS A 226 -9.67 2.66 4.27
N TYR A 227 -10.81 2.15 3.80
CA TYR A 227 -11.95 3.00 3.45
C TYR A 227 -12.44 3.84 4.63
N ASN A 228 -12.61 3.22 5.80
CA ASN A 228 -13.05 3.95 6.99
C ASN A 228 -12.01 4.94 7.50
N GLY A 229 -10.73 4.62 7.39
CA GLY A 229 -9.62 5.46 7.83
C GLY A 229 -9.61 5.75 9.34
N LEU A 230 -8.63 6.54 9.76
CA LEU A 230 -8.44 6.98 11.15
C LEU A 230 -8.86 8.45 11.30
N PRO A 231 -9.72 8.82 12.24
CA PRO A 231 -10.06 10.21 12.48
C PRO A 231 -8.87 10.97 13.06
N VAL A 232 -8.68 12.21 12.61
CA VAL A 232 -7.61 13.10 13.08
C VAL A 232 -8.22 14.38 13.64
N ASP A 233 -7.87 14.70 14.86
CA ASP A 233 -8.19 15.97 15.47
C ASP A 233 -7.21 17.04 14.96
N ARG A 234 -7.67 17.80 13.95
CA ARG A 234 -6.84 18.83 13.29
C ARG A 234 -6.46 19.97 14.23
N GLU A 235 -7.34 20.36 15.16
CA GLU A 235 -7.07 21.44 16.09
C GLU A 235 -5.97 21.02 17.08
N LEU A 236 -6.09 19.81 17.63
CA LEU A 236 -5.05 19.24 18.49
C LEU A 236 -3.72 19.10 17.73
N MET A 237 -3.73 18.62 16.48
CA MET A 237 -2.51 18.46 15.69
C MET A 237 -1.84 19.82 15.40
N THR A 238 -2.62 20.87 15.09
CA THR A 238 -2.09 22.22 14.89
C THR A 238 -1.48 22.75 16.18
N ALA A 239 -2.15 22.60 17.32
CA ALA A 239 -1.62 23.02 18.61
C ALA A 239 -0.30 22.29 18.96
N LYS A 240 -0.23 20.97 18.64
CA LYS A 240 1.01 20.18 18.84
C LYS A 240 2.12 20.56 17.87
N GLN A 241 1.81 21.01 16.68
CA GLN A 241 2.79 21.55 15.73
C GLN A 241 3.43 22.84 16.27
N GLU A 242 2.63 23.77 16.78
CA GLU A 242 3.09 25.02 17.37
C GLU A 242 3.94 24.77 18.64
N GLU A 243 3.51 23.81 19.49
CA GLU A 243 4.28 23.40 20.66
C GLU A 243 5.66 22.85 20.25
N ALA A 244 5.69 21.95 19.26
CA ALA A 244 6.92 21.36 18.74
C ALA A 244 7.86 22.39 18.14
N GLU A 245 7.34 23.35 17.36
CA GLU A 245 8.12 24.44 16.77
C GLU A 245 8.73 25.34 17.83
N THR A 246 7.96 25.69 18.84
CA THR A 246 8.43 26.50 19.97
C THR A 246 9.53 25.79 20.73
N LYS A 247 9.35 24.48 21.01
CA LYS A 247 10.36 23.68 21.70
C LYS A 247 11.64 23.51 20.88
N LEU A 248 11.51 23.27 19.57
CA LEU A 248 12.68 23.17 18.68
C LEU A 248 13.45 24.46 18.59
N ARG A 249 12.76 25.61 18.56
CA ARG A 249 13.41 26.94 18.58
C ARG A 249 14.20 27.14 19.87
N GLN A 250 13.60 26.89 21.03
CA GLN A 250 14.29 26.97 22.33
C GLN A 250 15.55 26.10 22.38
N LEU A 251 15.41 24.83 21.95
CA LEU A 251 16.55 23.90 21.95
C LEU A 251 17.65 24.34 21.00
N ARG A 252 17.33 24.92 19.84
CA ARG A 252 18.33 25.50 18.92
C ARG A 252 19.10 26.64 19.57
N GLU A 253 18.40 27.54 20.24
CA GLU A 253 19.01 28.68 20.92
C GLU A 253 19.93 28.22 22.06
N GLU A 254 19.51 27.24 22.87
CA GLU A 254 20.34 26.67 23.95
C GLU A 254 21.56 25.93 23.39
N ILE A 255 21.43 25.15 22.31
CA ILE A 255 22.57 24.49 21.66
C ILE A 255 23.53 25.51 21.06
N ALA A 256 23.01 26.55 20.38
CA ALA A 256 23.81 27.63 19.82
C ALA A 256 24.59 28.39 20.92
N PHE A 257 23.95 28.63 22.04
CA PHE A 257 24.59 29.28 23.19
C PHE A 257 25.73 28.40 23.76
N MET A 258 25.51 27.10 23.92
CA MET A 258 26.53 26.19 24.45
C MET A 258 27.69 25.96 23.50
N THR A 259 27.45 25.93 22.20
CA THR A 259 28.50 25.70 21.20
C THR A 259 29.19 26.98 20.73
N GLY A 260 28.60 28.12 21.00
CA GLY A 260 29.04 29.42 20.47
C GLY A 260 28.77 29.60 18.96
N ASP A 261 27.99 28.71 18.34
CA ASP A 261 27.74 28.68 16.90
C ASP A 261 26.26 28.46 16.59
N VAL A 262 25.65 29.50 16.00
CA VAL A 262 24.22 29.47 15.57
C VAL A 262 23.97 28.39 14.49
N SER A 263 24.96 28.11 13.65
CA SER A 263 24.83 27.09 12.59
C SER A 263 24.71 25.67 13.16
N ILE A 264 25.40 25.39 14.28
CA ILE A 264 25.30 24.14 15.01
C ILE A 264 23.92 24.04 15.68
N GLY A 265 23.43 25.10 16.29
CA GLY A 265 22.09 25.17 16.86
C GLY A 265 21.01 24.87 15.84
N ALA A 266 21.09 25.44 14.66
CA ALA A 266 20.14 25.19 13.56
C ALA A 266 20.23 23.76 12.98
N ASN A 267 21.40 23.12 13.08
CA ASN A 267 21.73 21.86 12.43
C ASN A 267 22.28 20.78 13.40
N ALA A 268 21.80 20.75 14.62
CA ALA A 268 22.27 19.82 15.69
C ALA A 268 22.18 18.32 15.34
N ALA A 269 21.54 17.96 14.23
CA ALA A 269 21.48 16.58 13.74
C ALA A 269 22.42 16.33 12.54
N THR A 270 23.25 17.28 12.12
CA THR A 270 23.93 17.29 10.82
C THR A 270 25.46 17.20 10.92
N SER A 271 26.11 17.34 9.74
CA SER A 271 27.56 17.37 9.56
C SER A 271 28.26 18.46 10.37
N ALA A 272 27.62 19.61 10.60
CA ALA A 272 28.18 20.69 11.40
C ALA A 272 28.41 20.26 12.86
N PHE A 273 27.43 19.60 13.46
CA PHE A 273 27.57 19.08 14.82
C PHE A 273 28.58 17.95 14.91
N LYS A 274 28.67 17.08 13.90
CA LYS A 274 29.67 16.04 13.78
C LYS A 274 31.10 16.65 13.79
N LYS A 275 31.30 17.66 12.92
CA LYS A 275 32.57 18.39 12.85
C LYS A 275 32.95 19.01 14.20
N TYR A 276 32.00 19.66 14.84
CA TYR A 276 32.19 20.26 16.16
C TYR A 276 32.68 19.24 17.21
N LEU A 277 32.04 18.07 17.26
CA LEU A 277 32.41 17.04 18.26
C LEU A 277 33.79 16.43 17.98
N TYR A 278 34.06 16.00 16.74
CA TYR A 278 35.21 15.20 16.42
C TYR A 278 36.43 15.99 15.92
N GLU A 279 36.24 17.12 15.24
CA GLU A 279 37.32 17.96 14.75
C GLU A 279 37.65 19.09 15.74
N ASP A 280 36.66 19.88 16.18
CA ASP A 280 36.91 21.06 17.01
C ASP A 280 37.15 20.66 18.48
N LEU A 281 36.29 19.82 19.07
CA LEU A 281 36.42 19.32 20.44
C LEU A 281 37.33 18.10 20.57
N ARG A 282 37.62 17.41 19.46
CA ARG A 282 38.46 16.20 19.40
C ARG A 282 38.03 15.10 20.37
N LEU A 283 36.71 14.87 20.46
CA LEU A 283 36.15 13.81 21.28
C LEU A 283 36.47 12.43 20.68
N PRO A 284 36.57 11.36 21.52
CA PRO A 284 36.86 10.03 21.05
C PRO A 284 35.73 9.45 20.19
N VAL A 285 36.06 8.63 19.19
CA VAL A 285 35.11 7.93 18.36
C VAL A 285 34.83 6.56 18.96
N PHE A 286 33.62 6.33 19.46
CA PHE A 286 33.21 5.06 20.05
C PHE A 286 32.48 4.15 19.08
N LYS A 287 31.93 4.71 18.00
CA LYS A 287 31.17 3.97 16.99
C LYS A 287 31.41 4.54 15.61
N THR A 288 31.53 3.63 14.62
CA THR A 288 31.63 3.99 13.21
C THR A 288 30.46 3.42 12.43
N THR A 289 30.14 4.05 11.29
CA THR A 289 29.18 3.54 10.32
C THR A 289 29.78 2.37 9.53
N ALA A 290 28.95 1.66 8.75
CA ALA A 290 29.43 0.62 7.83
C ALA A 290 30.46 1.11 6.79
N LYS A 291 30.54 2.43 6.56
CA LYS A 291 31.54 3.08 5.70
C LYS A 291 32.76 3.60 6.49
N PHE A 292 32.97 3.13 7.70
CA PHE A 292 34.07 3.51 8.59
C PHE A 292 34.16 5.02 8.91
N GLN A 293 33.02 5.72 8.84
CA GLN A 293 32.93 7.12 9.27
C GLN A 293 32.38 7.18 10.70
N GLU A 294 32.72 8.25 11.43
CA GLU A 294 32.22 8.49 12.79
C GLU A 294 30.67 8.49 12.79
N ALA A 295 30.10 7.65 13.64
CA ALA A 295 28.67 7.56 13.80
C ALA A 295 28.12 8.72 14.63
N MET A 296 26.90 9.12 14.32
CA MET A 296 26.17 10.20 14.98
C MET A 296 24.76 9.75 15.39
N ASP A 297 24.50 8.44 15.43
CA ASP A 297 23.24 7.89 15.89
C ASP A 297 23.08 8.02 17.42
N ASP A 298 21.89 7.69 17.91
CA ASP A 298 21.56 7.86 19.33
C ASP A 298 22.51 7.05 20.23
N GLU A 299 22.94 5.86 19.79
CA GLU A 299 23.89 5.03 20.54
C GLU A 299 25.27 5.71 20.65
N ALA A 300 25.79 6.24 19.54
CA ALA A 300 27.06 6.98 19.54
C ALA A 300 27.00 8.19 20.49
N LEU A 301 25.87 8.93 20.50
CA LEU A 301 25.69 10.08 21.39
C LEU A 301 25.57 9.67 22.85
N VAL A 302 24.96 8.53 23.16
CA VAL A 302 24.91 7.99 24.53
C VAL A 302 26.31 7.66 25.02
N LEU A 303 27.11 6.92 24.26
CA LEU A 303 28.49 6.57 24.60
C LEU A 303 29.37 7.82 24.82
N LEU A 304 29.20 8.83 23.95
CA LEU A 304 29.90 10.11 24.12
C LEU A 304 29.46 10.85 25.39
N ALA A 305 28.16 10.86 25.69
CA ALA A 305 27.63 11.50 26.88
C ALA A 305 28.12 10.81 28.18
N GLU A 306 28.22 9.49 28.19
CA GLU A 306 28.77 8.69 29.30
C GLU A 306 30.25 9.02 29.54
N TRP A 307 31.05 8.97 28.46
CA TRP A 307 32.47 9.34 28.55
C TRP A 307 32.67 10.79 29.02
N CYS A 308 31.85 11.71 28.48
CA CYS A 308 31.91 13.11 28.93
C CYS A 308 31.50 13.27 30.40
N GLY A 309 30.63 12.43 30.92
CA GLY A 309 30.27 12.44 32.34
C GLY A 309 31.49 12.33 33.27
N GLU A 310 32.54 11.57 32.85
CA GLU A 310 33.77 11.39 33.59
C GLU A 310 34.86 12.41 33.21
N LYS A 311 34.99 12.76 31.94
CA LYS A 311 36.13 13.51 31.42
C LYS A 311 35.82 14.97 31.06
N ARG A 312 34.59 15.26 30.68
CA ARG A 312 34.12 16.57 30.19
C ARG A 312 32.68 16.82 30.65
N PRO A 313 32.42 16.91 31.99
CA PRO A 313 31.07 17.07 32.57
C PRO A 313 30.38 18.35 32.05
N ASP A 314 31.14 19.35 31.60
CA ASP A 314 30.69 20.58 30.97
C ASP A 314 29.88 20.33 29.68
N LEU A 315 30.13 19.22 28.94
CA LEU A 315 29.48 18.88 27.72
C LEU A 315 28.22 17.99 27.85
N VAL A 316 28.01 17.36 29.00
CA VAL A 316 26.86 16.48 29.22
C VAL A 316 25.51 17.16 28.94
N PRO A 317 25.27 18.41 29.35
CA PRO A 317 24.04 19.10 29.00
C PRO A 317 23.82 19.27 27.49
N LEU A 318 24.89 19.48 26.72
CA LEU A 318 24.80 19.61 25.26
C LEU A 318 24.24 18.32 24.62
N PHE A 319 24.73 17.14 25.04
CA PHE A 319 24.21 15.87 24.50
C PHE A 319 22.72 15.67 24.84
N LYS A 320 22.28 16.03 26.03
CA LYS A 320 20.86 15.99 26.43
C LYS A 320 20.01 16.92 25.56
N LEU A 321 20.48 18.11 25.27
CA LEU A 321 19.79 19.07 24.39
C LEU A 321 19.66 18.52 22.96
N VAL A 322 20.74 17.97 22.41
CA VAL A 322 20.75 17.40 21.06
C VAL A 322 19.81 16.18 20.95
N GLN A 323 19.80 15.30 21.96
CA GLN A 323 18.85 14.18 22.00
C GLN A 323 17.40 14.67 22.06
N GLN A 324 17.10 15.68 22.88
CA GLN A 324 15.77 16.29 22.91
C GLN A 324 15.40 16.94 21.56
N TYR A 325 16.34 17.68 20.95
CA TYR A 325 16.13 18.28 19.65
C TYR A 325 15.77 17.24 18.58
N ARG A 326 16.51 16.14 18.50
CA ARG A 326 16.22 15.04 17.57
C ARG A 326 14.87 14.41 17.83
N LYS A 327 14.54 14.15 19.11
CA LYS A 327 13.25 13.59 19.50
C LYS A 327 12.08 14.47 19.07
N TRP A 328 12.16 15.78 19.35
CA TRP A 328 11.13 16.74 18.95
C TRP A 328 11.09 16.95 17.43
N GLY A 329 12.24 16.95 16.77
CA GLY A 329 12.34 17.00 15.31
C GLY A 329 11.65 15.83 14.64
N LYS A 330 11.92 14.61 15.10
CA LYS A 330 11.24 13.40 14.61
C LYS A 330 9.74 13.41 14.90
N LEU A 331 9.35 13.82 16.12
CA LEU A 331 7.94 13.94 16.49
C LEU A 331 7.20 14.89 15.53
N LYS A 332 7.79 16.08 15.29
CA LYS A 332 7.20 17.05 14.37
C LYS A 332 7.15 16.51 12.94
N SER A 333 8.29 16.16 12.36
CA SER A 333 8.39 15.85 10.93
C SER A 333 7.66 14.56 10.55
N THR A 334 7.76 13.52 11.38
CA THR A 334 7.21 12.20 11.02
C THR A 334 5.74 12.05 11.45
N TYR A 335 5.42 12.46 12.68
CA TYR A 335 4.11 12.17 13.23
C TYR A 335 3.13 13.35 13.11
N ILE A 336 3.60 14.59 13.27
CA ILE A 336 2.69 15.74 13.17
C ILE A 336 2.54 16.17 11.71
N ASP A 337 3.61 16.66 11.10
CA ASP A 337 3.58 17.17 9.71
C ASP A 337 3.24 16.05 8.73
N GLY A 338 3.83 14.84 8.92
CA GLY A 338 3.56 13.69 8.08
C GLY A 338 2.08 13.29 8.12
N TYR A 339 1.48 13.15 9.30
CA TYR A 339 0.06 12.79 9.39
C TYR A 339 -0.84 13.90 8.85
N MET A 340 -0.55 15.17 9.14
CA MET A 340 -1.34 16.28 8.62
C MET A 340 -1.33 16.34 7.09
N ALA A 341 -0.20 16.00 6.44
CA ALA A 341 -0.08 15.96 4.99
C ALA A 341 -0.93 14.86 4.34
N HIS A 342 -1.26 13.80 5.08
CA HIS A 342 -2.04 12.65 4.59
C HIS A 342 -3.54 12.70 4.96
N ILE A 343 -3.99 13.78 5.59
CA ILE A 343 -5.42 13.92 5.89
C ILE A 343 -6.19 14.14 4.58
N ASN A 344 -7.07 13.21 4.26
CA ASN A 344 -8.02 13.39 3.15
C ASN A 344 -8.99 14.53 3.49
N ASN A 345 -9.05 15.55 2.64
CA ASN A 345 -9.87 16.75 2.89
C ASN A 345 -11.38 16.47 2.83
N SER A 346 -11.81 15.47 2.08
CA SER A 346 -13.22 15.12 1.94
C SER A 346 -13.75 14.37 3.17
N THR A 347 -12.91 13.54 3.81
CA THR A 347 -13.30 12.70 4.95
C THR A 347 -12.82 13.23 6.30
N GLY A 348 -11.80 14.11 6.32
CA GLY A 348 -11.13 14.55 7.54
C GLY A 348 -10.29 13.44 8.22
N ARG A 349 -10.00 12.35 7.51
CA ARG A 349 -9.37 11.14 8.05
C ARG A 349 -8.08 10.82 7.29
N ILE A 350 -7.24 9.99 7.88
CA ILE A 350 -6.10 9.36 7.19
C ILE A 350 -6.51 7.95 6.79
N HIS A 351 -6.25 7.58 5.54
CA HIS A 351 -6.58 6.28 4.95
C HIS A 351 -5.30 5.50 4.64
N PRO A 352 -4.66 4.84 5.65
CA PRO A 352 -3.41 4.14 5.44
C PRO A 352 -3.61 2.87 4.63
N ASP A 353 -2.62 2.54 3.79
CA ASP A 353 -2.49 1.20 3.25
C ASP A 353 -2.03 0.26 4.36
N LEU A 354 -2.70 -0.88 4.49
CA LEU A 354 -2.37 -1.89 5.50
C LEU A 354 -1.83 -3.14 4.80
N PHE A 355 -0.60 -3.51 5.12
CA PHE A 355 0.10 -4.65 4.53
C PHE A 355 0.35 -5.74 5.57
N PRO A 356 -0.48 -6.79 5.63
CA PRO A 356 -0.38 -7.84 6.66
C PRO A 356 0.95 -8.59 6.64
N LEU A 357 1.51 -8.81 5.44
CA LEU A 357 2.71 -9.63 5.22
C LEU A 357 3.95 -8.83 4.79
N ALA A 358 3.98 -7.50 5.00
CA ALA A 358 5.10 -6.67 4.57
C ALA A 358 6.40 -6.94 5.32
N THR A 359 6.35 -7.43 6.55
CA THR A 359 7.55 -7.74 7.35
C THR A 359 7.86 -9.24 7.35
N GLU A 360 9.14 -9.60 7.55
CA GLU A 360 9.55 -11.01 7.68
C GLU A 360 8.89 -11.73 8.85
N THR A 361 8.50 -11.01 9.87
CA THR A 361 7.87 -11.56 11.08
C THR A 361 6.34 -11.66 11.00
N GLY A 362 5.73 -11.27 9.86
CA GLY A 362 4.28 -11.24 9.70
C GLY A 362 3.57 -10.12 10.49
N ARG A 363 4.29 -9.05 10.86
CA ARG A 363 3.67 -7.86 11.42
C ARG A 363 3.07 -7.01 10.31
N PHE A 364 1.97 -6.34 10.63
CA PHE A 364 1.44 -5.30 9.74
C PHE A 364 2.45 -4.16 9.54
N ALA A 365 2.48 -3.63 8.31
CA ALA A 365 3.04 -2.32 8.00
C ALA A 365 1.93 -1.40 7.45
N ALA A 366 2.12 -0.08 7.58
CA ALA A 366 1.22 0.93 7.07
C ALA A 366 2.04 2.09 6.48
#